data_227824452b92c8ce750e7c18f264765a
#
_entry.id   227824452b92c8ce750e7c18f264765a
#
_cell.length_a   1.000
_cell.length_b   1.000
_cell.length_c   1.000
_cell.angle_alpha   90.00
_cell.angle_beta   90.00
_cell.angle_gamma   90.00
#
_symmetry.space_group_name_H-M   'P 1'
#
loop_
_entity.id
_entity.type
_entity.pdbx_description
1 polymer ?
#
loop_
_entity_poly.entity_id
_entity_poly.type
_entity_poly.pdbx_seq_one_letter_code
_entity_poly.pdbx_strand_id
1 'polypeptide(L)'
;MGAGPAGLTAAYELLKHDVPVTVVEKDARQVGGLARTVEHHGYRFDIGGHRFFSKNEEVESLWTEILGDEMLNRGRLSRIYYRGRFFRYPIQAFDALWNLGPVEAVRCLASYARARLTPIKNPRTLEEWVRNQFGWRLYSIFFKTYTEKVWGISTRELSADWAAQRIKSLDLWTVIRTALLPRRKPRKRGEIVTTLIDRFRYPRLGPGQMWERVAEITAGKGHPVLLGLAVARVEHSAGAVTSVVTAGSSGEERHQGTDFISSIPIRELVARLDPPAPEHVRKAANSLGYRDFISVALMIDRASVFPDNWIYIHDPTVRVGRIQNFKNWSPDMVPDHAKTCLGLEYFCFEGDGLWAAPDADLIDLAKKELAQLGICQASEVFDGVVVRQQKAYPVYDDAYQVNVGVVRDYLARELPNLHLAGRNGMHKYNNQDHSMMTALLVARRIATGLVLDPWKVNADAVYHEDVKVGERDLTGRQVPERIPANV
;
A
#
# COMPACT_ATOMS: atom_id res chain seq x y z
N MET A 1 -14.30 -13.98 -3.81
CA MET A 1 -12.98 -14.64 -3.98
C MET A 1 -11.92 -13.76 -3.36
N GLY A 2 -11.31 -14.23 -2.23
CA GLY A 2 -10.37 -13.53 -1.36
C GLY A 2 -11.04 -12.80 -0.19
N ALA A 3 -10.52 -12.99 1.04
CA ALA A 3 -10.98 -12.37 2.28
C ALA A 3 -10.02 -11.24 2.77
N GLY A 4 -9.48 -10.47 1.84
CA GLY A 4 -8.78 -9.22 2.13
C GLY A 4 -9.75 -8.04 2.28
N PRO A 5 -9.23 -6.80 2.41
CA PRO A 5 -10.05 -5.59 2.58
C PRO A 5 -11.19 -5.45 1.56
N ALA A 6 -10.94 -5.75 0.28
CA ALA A 6 -11.99 -5.66 -0.73
C ALA A 6 -13.07 -6.73 -0.58
N GLY A 7 -12.69 -8.01 -0.46
CA GLY A 7 -13.66 -9.09 -0.38
C GLY A 7 -14.54 -9.03 0.86
N LEU A 8 -13.94 -8.72 2.02
CA LEU A 8 -14.69 -8.57 3.27
C LEU A 8 -15.58 -7.31 3.30
N THR A 9 -15.12 -6.19 2.74
CA THR A 9 -15.98 -5.00 2.60
C THR A 9 -17.16 -5.28 1.68
N ALA A 10 -16.96 -5.99 0.56
CA ALA A 10 -18.06 -6.37 -0.33
C ALA A 10 -19.07 -7.26 0.38
N ALA A 11 -18.60 -8.28 1.12
CA ALA A 11 -19.47 -9.17 1.88
C ALA A 11 -20.29 -8.40 2.93
N TYR A 12 -19.62 -7.52 3.68
CA TYR A 12 -20.27 -6.70 4.70
C TYR A 12 -21.38 -5.82 4.11
N GLU A 13 -21.08 -5.14 2.98
CA GLU A 13 -22.04 -4.26 2.31
C GLU A 13 -23.21 -5.04 1.71
N LEU A 14 -22.97 -6.17 1.05
CA LEU A 14 -24.03 -7.02 0.51
C LEU A 14 -24.98 -7.53 1.61
N LEU A 15 -24.42 -7.92 2.76
CA LEU A 15 -25.22 -8.36 3.92
C LEU A 15 -26.00 -7.22 4.62
N LYS A 16 -25.65 -5.95 4.40
CA LYS A 16 -26.49 -4.80 4.78
C LYS A 16 -27.73 -4.67 3.88
N HIS A 17 -27.66 -5.19 2.68
CA HIS A 17 -28.75 -5.22 1.70
C HIS A 17 -29.47 -6.59 1.63
N ASP A 18 -29.27 -7.44 2.61
CA ASP A 18 -29.85 -8.79 2.69
C ASP A 18 -29.53 -9.69 1.49
N VAL A 19 -28.41 -9.43 0.80
CA VAL A 19 -27.90 -10.28 -0.28
C VAL A 19 -26.98 -11.35 0.32
N PRO A 20 -27.32 -12.65 0.18
CA PRO A 20 -26.51 -13.73 0.72
C PRO A 20 -25.15 -13.83 0.01
N VAL A 21 -24.09 -14.12 0.77
CA VAL A 21 -22.72 -14.17 0.26
C VAL A 21 -21.99 -15.44 0.68
N THR A 22 -21.08 -15.91 -0.18
CA THR A 22 -20.07 -16.91 0.17
C THR A 22 -18.70 -16.31 -0.06
N VAL A 23 -17.88 -16.26 0.99
CA VAL A 23 -16.50 -15.74 0.92
C VAL A 23 -15.53 -16.91 1.02
N VAL A 24 -14.65 -17.07 0.02
CA VAL A 24 -13.60 -18.11 0.01
C VAL A 24 -12.22 -17.45 0.11
N GLU A 25 -11.34 -18.00 0.94
CA GLU A 25 -9.98 -17.51 1.17
C GLU A 25 -8.98 -18.68 1.16
N LYS A 26 -7.85 -18.46 0.44
CA LYS A 26 -6.80 -19.49 0.33
C LYS A 26 -5.99 -19.69 1.62
N ASP A 27 -5.85 -18.65 2.43
CA ASP A 27 -5.17 -18.77 3.73
C ASP A 27 -6.03 -19.65 4.66
N ALA A 28 -5.41 -20.69 5.23
CA ALA A 28 -6.10 -21.63 6.10
C ALA A 28 -6.27 -21.14 7.55
N ARG A 29 -5.65 -20.02 7.90
CA ARG A 29 -5.56 -19.58 9.30
C ARG A 29 -6.23 -18.23 9.56
N GLN A 30 -6.16 -17.30 8.58
CA GLN A 30 -6.54 -15.93 8.87
C GLN A 30 -7.07 -15.18 7.63
N VAL A 31 -7.87 -14.17 7.90
CA VAL A 31 -8.39 -13.21 6.92
C VAL A 31 -7.49 -11.95 6.86
N GLY A 32 -7.86 -10.98 6.04
CA GLY A 32 -7.20 -9.67 5.95
C GLY A 32 -6.24 -9.52 4.77
N GLY A 33 -5.86 -10.62 4.11
CA GLY A 33 -4.99 -10.58 2.92
C GLY A 33 -3.68 -9.82 3.20
N LEU A 34 -3.38 -8.78 2.41
CA LEU A 34 -2.19 -7.93 2.63
C LEU A 34 -2.26 -7.11 3.92
N ALA A 35 -3.45 -6.84 4.42
CA ALA A 35 -3.68 -6.02 5.60
C ALA A 35 -3.93 -6.86 6.88
N ARG A 36 -3.51 -8.12 6.86
CA ARG A 36 -3.55 -8.95 8.07
C ARG A 36 -2.46 -8.55 9.06
N THR A 37 -2.71 -8.81 10.34
CA THR A 37 -1.71 -8.72 11.40
C THR A 37 -1.24 -10.12 11.74
N VAL A 38 0.06 -10.32 11.81
CA VAL A 38 0.66 -11.60 12.23
C VAL A 38 0.96 -11.53 13.71
N GLU A 39 0.75 -12.64 14.41
CA GLU A 39 1.10 -12.80 15.81
C GLU A 39 2.20 -13.86 15.98
N HIS A 40 3.18 -13.56 16.81
CA HIS A 40 4.26 -14.47 17.19
C HIS A 40 4.64 -14.23 18.67
N HIS A 41 4.40 -15.21 19.52
CA HIS A 41 4.65 -15.15 20.97
C HIS A 41 4.04 -13.92 21.67
N GLY A 42 2.82 -13.51 21.23
CA GLY A 42 2.12 -12.33 21.72
C GLY A 42 2.55 -11.01 21.09
N TYR A 43 3.64 -10.97 20.33
CA TYR A 43 4.02 -9.83 19.51
C TYR A 43 3.20 -9.79 18.24
N ARG A 44 2.64 -8.62 17.93
CA ARG A 44 1.84 -8.37 16.72
C ARG A 44 2.59 -7.47 15.77
N PHE A 45 2.52 -7.76 14.49
CA PHE A 45 3.17 -6.96 13.47
C PHE A 45 2.45 -7.07 12.13
N ASP A 46 2.51 -6.01 11.35
CA ASP A 46 1.87 -5.91 10.06
C ASP A 46 2.79 -6.38 8.93
N ILE A 47 2.18 -6.78 7.84
CA ILE A 47 2.91 -7.04 6.59
C ILE A 47 3.05 -5.71 5.84
N GLY A 48 3.99 -4.85 6.30
CA GLY A 48 4.14 -3.47 5.87
C GLY A 48 3.36 -2.49 6.74
N GLY A 49 3.48 -1.19 6.47
CA GLY A 49 2.77 -0.15 7.22
C GLY A 49 1.35 0.06 6.68
N HIS A 50 0.33 -0.26 7.45
CA HIS A 50 -1.07 -0.15 7.07
C HIS A 50 -1.82 0.85 7.95
N ARG A 51 -1.52 2.15 7.81
CA ARG A 51 -2.29 3.19 8.49
C ARG A 51 -3.70 3.30 7.93
N PHE A 52 -4.64 3.69 8.77
CA PHE A 52 -6.01 4.00 8.42
C PHE A 52 -6.14 5.52 8.25
N PHE A 53 -6.20 5.93 7.02
CA PHE A 53 -6.46 7.31 6.61
C PHE A 53 -7.21 7.29 5.29
N SER A 54 -8.32 7.99 5.21
CA SER A 54 -9.08 8.17 3.99
C SER A 54 -9.55 9.61 3.83
N LYS A 55 -9.66 10.07 2.59
CA LYS A 55 -10.37 11.30 2.24
C LYS A 55 -11.87 11.06 2.06
N ASN A 56 -12.28 9.79 2.10
CA ASN A 56 -13.67 9.38 1.96
C ASN A 56 -14.31 9.19 3.35
N GLU A 57 -15.29 10.03 3.68
CA GLU A 57 -16.00 10.00 4.97
C GLU A 57 -16.74 8.68 5.19
N GLU A 58 -17.23 8.06 4.15
CA GLU A 58 -17.95 6.81 4.26
C GLU A 58 -17.03 5.68 4.73
N VAL A 59 -15.81 5.60 4.18
CA VAL A 59 -14.79 4.65 4.63
C VAL A 59 -14.39 4.93 6.08
N GLU A 60 -14.20 6.19 6.44
CA GLU A 60 -13.91 6.60 7.83
C GLU A 60 -15.04 6.22 8.78
N SER A 61 -16.30 6.40 8.37
CA SER A 61 -17.48 6.03 9.14
C SER A 61 -17.57 4.52 9.31
N LEU A 62 -17.26 3.76 8.27
CA LEU A 62 -17.27 2.30 8.31
C LEU A 62 -16.22 1.75 9.28
N TRP A 63 -15.03 2.34 9.35
CA TRP A 63 -14.02 1.98 10.34
C TRP A 63 -14.53 2.22 11.78
N THR A 64 -15.23 3.33 12.00
CA THR A 64 -15.81 3.65 13.30
C THR A 64 -16.96 2.71 13.66
N GLU A 65 -17.83 2.40 12.70
CA GLU A 65 -18.94 1.48 12.87
C GLU A 65 -18.47 0.07 13.30
N ILE A 66 -17.37 -0.42 12.72
CA ILE A 66 -16.90 -1.77 12.96
C ILE A 66 -16.03 -1.88 14.22
N LEU A 67 -15.13 -0.92 14.45
CA LEU A 67 -14.14 -1.01 15.53
C LEU A 67 -14.39 -0.07 16.72
N GLY A 68 -15.18 1.00 16.55
CA GLY A 68 -15.46 1.94 17.65
C GLY A 68 -14.19 2.44 18.35
N ASP A 69 -14.14 2.25 19.67
CA ASP A 69 -13.03 2.69 20.54
C ASP A 69 -11.71 1.90 20.34
N GLU A 70 -11.77 0.77 19.64
CA GLU A 70 -10.56 0.02 19.25
C GLU A 70 -9.74 0.75 18.17
N MET A 71 -10.29 1.80 17.57
CA MET A 71 -9.63 2.65 16.58
C MET A 71 -8.85 3.77 17.24
N LEU A 72 -7.58 3.59 17.46
CA LEU A 72 -6.68 4.58 18.09
C LEU A 72 -6.39 5.73 17.13
N ASN A 73 -6.23 6.94 17.68
CA ASN A 73 -5.75 8.10 16.94
C ASN A 73 -4.26 8.33 17.25
N ARG A 74 -3.39 8.15 16.25
CA ARG A 74 -1.93 8.16 16.42
C ARG A 74 -1.29 9.37 15.73
N GLY A 75 -0.31 9.96 16.40
CA GLY A 75 0.57 10.95 15.77
C GLY A 75 1.47 10.27 14.74
N ARG A 76 1.62 10.91 13.57
CA ARG A 76 2.52 10.43 12.53
C ARG A 76 3.91 11.01 12.75
N LEU A 77 4.88 10.13 12.95
CA LEU A 77 6.29 10.47 12.90
C LEU A 77 7.00 9.48 11.97
N SER A 78 7.60 10.01 10.91
CA SER A 78 8.41 9.20 10.00
C SER A 78 9.58 10.06 9.48
N ARG A 79 10.74 9.45 9.36
CA ARG A 79 11.95 10.09 8.88
C ARG A 79 12.67 9.24 7.85
N ILE A 80 13.57 9.85 7.12
CA ILE A 80 14.50 9.18 6.22
C ILE A 80 15.82 9.00 6.96
N TYR A 81 16.38 7.79 6.91
CA TYR A 81 17.72 7.49 7.40
C TYR A 81 18.70 7.39 6.23
N TYR A 82 19.78 8.15 6.28
CA TYR A 82 20.87 8.11 5.31
C TYR A 82 22.20 8.44 5.97
N ARG A 83 23.18 7.53 5.88
CA ARG A 83 24.55 7.67 6.42
C ARG A 83 24.62 8.16 7.88
N GLY A 84 23.92 7.49 8.76
CA GLY A 84 23.93 7.80 10.20
C GLY A 84 23.11 9.01 10.60
N ARG A 85 22.33 9.62 9.68
CA ARG A 85 21.56 10.83 9.95
C ARG A 85 20.09 10.65 9.59
N PHE A 86 19.24 11.32 10.35
CA PHE A 86 17.79 11.34 10.11
C PHE A 86 17.37 12.65 9.45
N PHE A 87 16.54 12.54 8.41
CA PHE A 87 15.96 13.65 7.68
C PHE A 87 14.45 13.61 7.81
N ARG A 88 13.82 14.76 7.89
CA ARG A 88 12.35 14.85 7.95
C ARG A 88 11.71 14.30 6.69
N TYR A 89 10.59 13.62 6.86
CA TYR A 89 9.75 13.21 5.74
C TYR A 89 8.37 13.89 5.85
N PRO A 90 7.89 14.60 4.81
CA PRO A 90 8.55 14.82 3.51
C PRO A 90 9.85 15.59 3.65
N ILE A 91 10.72 15.43 2.64
CA ILE A 91 12.02 16.09 2.62
C ILE A 91 11.80 17.61 2.68
N GLN A 92 12.34 18.25 3.70
CA GLN A 92 12.40 19.70 3.81
C GLN A 92 13.78 20.15 3.36
N ALA A 93 13.85 21.07 2.37
CA ALA A 93 15.11 21.44 1.75
C ALA A 93 16.13 21.98 2.75
N PHE A 94 15.68 22.85 3.69
CA PHE A 94 16.59 23.41 4.70
C PHE A 94 17.13 22.33 5.64
N ASP A 95 16.25 21.45 6.14
CA ASP A 95 16.62 20.30 6.98
C ASP A 95 17.59 19.35 6.24
N ALA A 96 17.30 19.06 4.97
CA ALA A 96 18.13 18.19 4.15
C ALA A 96 19.52 18.79 3.94
N LEU A 97 19.62 20.06 3.53
CA LEU A 97 20.90 20.74 3.28
C LEU A 97 21.72 20.89 4.58
N TRP A 98 21.06 21.22 5.70
CA TRP A 98 21.71 21.34 7.00
C TRP A 98 22.29 20.01 7.47
N ASN A 99 21.48 18.94 7.42
CA ASN A 99 21.90 17.61 7.87
C ASN A 99 22.90 16.93 6.91
N LEU A 100 22.93 17.27 5.62
CA LEU A 100 23.96 16.79 4.69
C LEU A 100 25.35 17.42 4.96
N GLY A 101 25.37 18.59 5.59
CA GLY A 101 26.59 19.37 5.86
C GLY A 101 26.97 20.28 4.70
N PRO A 102 27.88 21.27 4.94
CA PRO A 102 28.11 22.40 4.03
C PRO A 102 28.63 21.98 2.66
N VAL A 103 29.54 21.03 2.59
CA VAL A 103 30.12 20.57 1.32
C VAL A 103 29.07 19.89 0.43
N GLU A 104 28.27 18.97 0.99
CA GLU A 104 27.19 18.33 0.23
C GLU A 104 26.06 19.29 -0.10
N ALA A 105 25.75 20.25 0.77
CA ALA A 105 24.77 21.29 0.49
C ALA A 105 25.17 22.12 -0.74
N VAL A 106 26.42 22.56 -0.83
CA VAL A 106 26.95 23.28 -1.99
C VAL A 106 26.88 22.43 -3.26
N ARG A 107 27.25 21.14 -3.18
CA ARG A 107 27.14 20.21 -4.32
C ARG A 107 25.68 20.02 -4.77
N CYS A 108 24.74 19.93 -3.83
CA CYS A 108 23.31 19.83 -4.14
C CYS A 108 22.81 21.09 -4.84
N LEU A 109 23.15 22.29 -4.32
CA LEU A 109 22.76 23.56 -4.90
C LEU A 109 23.35 23.77 -6.32
N ALA A 110 24.63 23.47 -6.51
CA ALA A 110 25.27 23.53 -7.83
C ALA A 110 24.62 22.56 -8.83
N SER A 111 24.34 21.34 -8.37
CA SER A 111 23.67 20.34 -9.19
C SER A 111 22.23 20.76 -9.57
N TYR A 112 21.51 21.38 -8.64
CA TYR A 112 20.18 21.94 -8.88
C TYR A 112 20.22 23.08 -9.88
N ALA A 113 21.14 24.06 -9.68
CA ALA A 113 21.31 25.19 -10.59
C ALA A 113 21.61 24.69 -12.03
N ARG A 114 22.51 23.72 -12.18
CA ARG A 114 22.81 23.11 -13.48
C ARG A 114 21.56 22.47 -14.11
N ALA A 115 20.76 21.74 -13.35
CA ALA A 115 19.54 21.12 -13.88
C ALA A 115 18.52 22.16 -14.34
N ARG A 116 18.44 23.32 -13.68
CA ARG A 116 17.57 24.43 -14.08
C ARG A 116 18.08 25.17 -15.32
N LEU A 117 19.39 25.31 -15.48
CA LEU A 117 19.99 25.95 -16.66
C LEU A 117 19.97 25.05 -17.91
N THR A 118 20.10 23.74 -17.72
CA THR A 118 20.13 22.73 -18.80
C THR A 118 19.13 21.61 -18.54
N PRO A 119 17.81 21.89 -18.56
CA PRO A 119 16.80 20.86 -18.29
C PRO A 119 16.73 19.84 -19.42
N ILE A 120 16.48 18.59 -19.05
CA ILE A 120 16.21 17.51 -20.01
C ILE A 120 14.83 17.81 -20.62
N LYS A 121 14.79 17.97 -21.92
CA LYS A 121 13.54 18.21 -22.66
C LYS A 121 12.75 16.91 -22.77
N ASN A 122 11.43 16.98 -22.50
CA ASN A 122 10.51 15.83 -22.56
C ASN A 122 11.01 14.61 -21.76
N PRO A 123 11.13 14.72 -20.42
CA PRO A 123 11.61 13.62 -19.60
C PRO A 123 10.67 12.41 -19.74
N ARG A 124 11.23 11.24 -20.04
CA ARG A 124 10.50 9.98 -20.21
C ARG A 124 10.60 9.07 -18.99
N THR A 125 11.69 9.20 -18.24
CA THR A 125 11.98 8.33 -17.10
C THR A 125 11.84 9.09 -15.78
N LEU A 126 11.64 8.34 -14.68
CA LEU A 126 11.64 8.88 -13.33
C LEU A 126 12.96 9.61 -13.04
N GLU A 127 14.11 9.02 -13.43
CA GLU A 127 15.42 9.66 -13.26
C GLU A 127 15.45 11.05 -13.90
N GLU A 128 15.08 11.15 -15.17
CA GLU A 128 15.11 12.41 -15.92
C GLU A 128 14.18 13.46 -15.31
N TRP A 129 12.96 13.03 -14.91
CA TRP A 129 11.99 13.93 -14.32
C TRP A 129 12.46 14.46 -12.96
N VAL A 130 12.92 13.58 -12.05
CA VAL A 130 13.37 13.98 -10.71
C VAL A 130 14.65 14.82 -10.80
N ARG A 131 15.57 14.52 -11.73
CA ARG A 131 16.77 15.33 -11.97
C ARG A 131 16.44 16.75 -12.40
N ASN A 132 15.42 16.94 -13.24
CA ASN A 132 14.95 18.26 -13.62
C ASN A 132 14.40 19.05 -12.43
N GLN A 133 13.73 18.37 -11.48
CA GLN A 133 13.13 19.02 -10.31
C GLN A 133 14.14 19.32 -9.19
N PHE A 134 15.10 18.43 -8.94
CA PHE A 134 15.95 18.47 -7.73
C PHE A 134 17.45 18.49 -8.02
N GLY A 135 17.86 18.30 -9.27
CA GLY A 135 19.24 18.08 -9.65
C GLY A 135 19.73 16.65 -9.37
N TRP A 136 20.83 16.29 -10.02
CA TRP A 136 21.41 14.95 -9.91
C TRP A 136 21.75 14.55 -8.46
N ARG A 137 22.29 15.48 -7.68
CA ARG A 137 22.82 15.14 -6.36
C ARG A 137 21.72 14.77 -5.36
N LEU A 138 20.66 15.58 -5.25
CA LEU A 138 19.50 15.25 -4.40
C LEU A 138 18.76 14.03 -4.90
N TYR A 139 18.62 13.87 -6.23
CA TYR A 139 18.06 12.67 -6.82
C TYR A 139 18.83 11.42 -6.37
N SER A 140 20.17 11.41 -6.48
CA SER A 140 20.99 10.25 -6.13
C SER A 140 20.94 9.89 -4.65
N ILE A 141 20.76 10.87 -3.76
CA ILE A 141 20.69 10.67 -2.30
C ILE A 141 19.30 10.20 -1.85
N PHE A 142 18.24 10.90 -2.26
CA PHE A 142 16.92 10.74 -1.67
C PHE A 142 15.91 9.99 -2.55
N PHE A 143 16.20 9.77 -3.82
CA PHE A 143 15.23 9.13 -4.70
C PHE A 143 15.75 7.82 -5.30
N LYS A 144 16.94 7.82 -5.88
CA LYS A 144 17.47 6.68 -6.62
C LYS A 144 17.50 5.40 -5.79
N THR A 145 18.30 5.37 -4.72
CA THR A 145 18.54 4.16 -3.93
C THR A 145 17.25 3.57 -3.36
N TYR A 146 16.41 4.41 -2.76
CA TYR A 146 15.17 3.93 -2.17
C TYR A 146 14.19 3.42 -3.23
N THR A 147 14.02 4.15 -4.33
CA THR A 147 13.14 3.74 -5.42
C THR A 147 13.59 2.42 -6.05
N GLU A 148 14.87 2.26 -6.29
CA GLU A 148 15.42 1.01 -6.84
C GLU A 148 15.29 -0.16 -5.85
N LYS A 149 15.44 0.05 -4.54
CA LYS A 149 15.12 -0.97 -3.52
C LYS A 149 13.66 -1.42 -3.59
N VAL A 150 12.73 -0.46 -3.60
CA VAL A 150 11.29 -0.75 -3.58
C VAL A 150 10.83 -1.44 -4.86
N TRP A 151 11.21 -0.92 -6.02
CA TRP A 151 10.69 -1.40 -7.30
C TRP A 151 11.54 -2.51 -7.94
N GLY A 152 12.80 -2.66 -7.54
CA GLY A 152 13.70 -3.70 -8.05
C GLY A 152 14.11 -3.52 -9.51
N ILE A 153 13.78 -2.36 -10.11
CA ILE A 153 14.16 -1.96 -11.46
C ILE A 153 14.83 -0.59 -11.41
N SER A 154 15.62 -0.29 -12.42
CA SER A 154 16.31 0.99 -12.51
C SER A 154 15.31 2.15 -12.62
N THR A 155 15.61 3.27 -11.98
CA THR A 155 14.84 4.51 -12.16
C THR A 155 14.85 5.05 -13.61
N ARG A 156 15.67 4.48 -14.48
CA ARG A 156 15.69 4.73 -15.93
C ARG A 156 14.62 3.94 -16.69
N GLU A 157 14.07 2.91 -16.08
CA GLU A 157 13.02 2.05 -16.64
C GLU A 157 11.62 2.42 -16.11
N LEU A 158 11.57 3.21 -15.03
CA LEU A 158 10.31 3.73 -14.46
C LEU A 158 9.84 4.96 -15.23
N SER A 159 8.56 5.02 -15.57
CA SER A 159 7.94 6.13 -16.30
C SER A 159 7.99 7.45 -15.52
N ALA A 160 8.21 8.56 -16.25
CA ALA A 160 8.12 9.92 -15.71
C ALA A 160 6.70 10.26 -15.22
N ASP A 161 5.65 9.73 -15.84
CA ASP A 161 4.27 9.97 -15.45
C ASP A 161 3.98 9.43 -14.06
N TRP A 162 4.54 8.26 -13.74
CA TRP A 162 4.45 7.69 -12.39
C TRP A 162 5.11 8.62 -11.34
N ALA A 163 6.28 9.19 -11.66
CA ALA A 163 6.95 10.15 -10.79
C ALA A 163 6.13 11.44 -10.61
N ALA A 164 5.59 11.96 -11.70
CA ALA A 164 4.81 13.19 -11.70
C ALA A 164 3.54 13.09 -10.85
N GLN A 165 2.88 11.92 -10.83
CA GLN A 165 1.71 11.67 -10.00
C GLN A 165 2.02 11.63 -8.50
N ARG A 166 3.22 11.19 -8.10
CA ARG A 166 3.58 10.96 -6.69
C ARG A 166 4.47 12.02 -6.06
N ILE A 167 5.19 12.80 -6.87
CA ILE A 167 6.20 13.78 -6.39
C ILE A 167 5.78 15.23 -6.71
N LYS A 168 4.59 15.47 -7.22
CA LYS A 168 4.11 16.80 -7.69
C LYS A 168 4.17 17.92 -6.65
N SER A 169 4.10 17.62 -5.36
CA SER A 169 4.05 18.63 -4.29
C SER A 169 5.41 19.17 -3.84
N LEU A 170 6.53 18.66 -4.38
CA LEU A 170 7.88 19.03 -3.95
C LEU A 170 8.58 19.93 -4.99
N ASP A 171 8.16 21.19 -5.14
CA ASP A 171 8.96 22.19 -5.86
C ASP A 171 10.04 22.80 -4.94
N LEU A 172 11.29 22.35 -5.16
CA LEU A 172 12.45 22.83 -4.38
C LEU A 172 12.62 24.37 -4.49
N TRP A 173 12.24 24.98 -5.60
CA TRP A 173 12.31 26.43 -5.77
C TRP A 173 11.36 27.17 -4.83
N THR A 174 10.14 26.72 -4.72
CA THR A 174 9.16 27.27 -3.77
C THR A 174 9.65 27.12 -2.33
N VAL A 175 10.27 25.97 -1.99
CA VAL A 175 10.83 25.72 -0.67
C VAL A 175 12.05 26.61 -0.40
N ILE A 176 12.99 26.78 -1.35
CA ILE A 176 14.15 27.66 -1.21
C ILE A 176 13.69 29.11 -1.11
N ARG A 177 12.76 29.54 -1.96
CA ARG A 177 12.21 30.89 -1.95
C ARG A 177 11.51 31.22 -0.63
N THR A 178 10.73 30.29 -0.07
CA THR A 178 10.07 30.47 1.23
C THR A 178 11.04 30.43 2.41
N ALA A 179 12.18 29.76 2.27
CA ALA A 179 13.22 29.73 3.29
C ALA A 179 14.11 31.01 3.28
N LEU A 180 14.32 31.61 2.12
CA LEU A 180 15.18 32.77 1.94
C LEU A 180 14.43 34.10 2.07
N LEU A 181 13.13 34.14 1.86
CA LEU A 181 12.33 35.36 2.01
C LEU A 181 11.70 35.40 3.41
N PRO A 182 11.78 36.55 4.13
CA PRO A 182 11.10 36.70 5.40
C PRO A 182 9.60 36.41 5.24
N ARG A 183 9.06 35.60 6.14
CA ARG A 183 7.65 35.19 6.16
C ARG A 183 6.74 36.43 6.11
N ARG A 184 6.32 36.83 4.93
CA ARG A 184 5.12 37.66 4.80
C ARG A 184 3.94 36.77 5.14
N LYS A 185 3.13 37.17 6.12
CA LYS A 185 1.86 36.51 6.44
C LYS A 185 1.08 36.33 5.14
N PRO A 186 0.50 35.16 4.88
CA PRO A 186 -0.28 34.93 3.66
C PRO A 186 -1.44 35.92 3.62
N ARG A 187 -1.46 36.78 2.60
CA ARG A 187 -2.43 37.86 2.44
C ARG A 187 -3.37 37.62 1.25
N LYS A 188 -3.57 36.38 0.83
CA LYS A 188 -4.62 36.04 -0.14
C LYS A 188 -5.37 34.79 0.31
N ARG A 189 -6.68 34.97 0.58
CA ARG A 189 -7.66 33.90 0.62
C ARG A 189 -7.61 33.17 -0.72
N GLY A 190 -7.13 31.91 -0.73
CA GLY A 190 -7.12 31.09 -1.95
C GLY A 190 -5.81 30.33 -2.26
N GLU A 191 -4.70 30.56 -1.57
CA GLU A 191 -3.53 29.67 -1.71
C GLU A 191 -3.78 28.37 -0.94
N ILE A 192 -3.99 27.28 -1.66
CA ILE A 192 -4.14 25.93 -1.11
C ILE A 192 -2.74 25.48 -0.65
N VAL A 193 -2.49 25.50 0.66
CA VAL A 193 -1.29 24.93 1.25
C VAL A 193 -1.54 23.46 1.47
N THR A 194 -0.87 22.61 0.71
CA THR A 194 -0.93 21.16 0.86
C THR A 194 0.04 20.73 1.96
N THR A 195 -0.45 20.09 3.02
CA THR A 195 0.36 19.48 4.08
C THR A 195 0.13 17.98 4.10
N LEU A 196 1.14 17.24 4.57
CA LEU A 196 0.91 15.84 4.87
C LEU A 196 0.12 15.69 6.17
N ILE A 197 -0.61 14.58 6.27
CA ILE A 197 -1.34 14.24 7.48
C ILE A 197 -0.42 14.15 8.69
N ASP A 198 -0.81 14.80 9.79
CA ASP A 198 -0.07 14.75 11.05
C ASP A 198 -0.55 13.62 11.97
N ARG A 199 -1.72 13.08 11.70
CA ARG A 199 -2.34 12.01 12.47
C ARG A 199 -3.00 11.00 11.53
N PHE A 200 -3.11 9.75 12.01
CA PHE A 200 -3.83 8.67 11.33
C PHE A 200 -4.54 7.80 12.37
N ARG A 201 -5.50 7.02 11.91
CA ARG A 201 -6.16 6.01 12.74
C ARG A 201 -5.46 4.67 12.61
N TYR A 202 -5.50 3.89 13.68
CA TYR A 202 -4.88 2.57 13.69
C TYR A 202 -5.59 1.65 14.68
N PRO A 203 -6.00 0.43 14.27
CA PRO A 203 -6.62 -0.52 15.19
C PRO A 203 -5.65 -0.92 16.31
N ARG A 204 -6.17 -1.07 17.53
CA ARG A 204 -5.37 -1.36 18.72
C ARG A 204 -4.44 -2.56 18.55
N LEU A 205 -4.93 -3.64 17.94
CA LEU A 205 -4.18 -4.88 17.71
C LEU A 205 -3.70 -5.05 16.26
N GLY A 206 -3.56 -3.93 15.53
CA GLY A 206 -3.12 -3.93 14.14
C GLY A 206 -4.28 -4.00 13.12
N PRO A 207 -4.00 -3.75 11.83
CA PRO A 207 -5.02 -3.68 10.78
C PRO A 207 -5.81 -4.98 10.58
N GLY A 208 -5.22 -6.13 10.93
CA GLY A 208 -5.91 -7.43 10.89
C GLY A 208 -7.17 -7.46 11.75
N GLN A 209 -7.16 -6.78 12.90
CA GLN A 209 -8.31 -6.68 13.81
C GLN A 209 -9.59 -6.19 13.10
N MET A 210 -9.45 -5.24 12.17
CA MET A 210 -10.58 -4.77 11.36
C MET A 210 -11.21 -5.89 10.55
N TRP A 211 -10.40 -6.69 9.90
CA TRP A 211 -10.84 -7.74 8.97
C TRP A 211 -11.34 -8.97 9.72
N GLU A 212 -10.73 -9.31 10.83
CA GLU A 212 -11.20 -10.34 11.75
C GLU A 212 -12.59 -9.98 12.27
N ARG A 213 -12.79 -8.72 12.67
CA ARG A 213 -14.09 -8.23 13.16
C ARG A 213 -15.17 -8.28 12.07
N VAL A 214 -14.83 -7.92 10.82
CA VAL A 214 -15.77 -8.05 9.70
C VAL A 214 -16.13 -9.52 9.45
N ALA A 215 -15.15 -10.43 9.50
CA ALA A 215 -15.40 -11.86 9.34
C ALA A 215 -16.31 -12.42 10.46
N GLU A 216 -16.12 -11.98 11.70
CA GLU A 216 -17.02 -12.32 12.83
C GLU A 216 -18.44 -11.83 12.58
N ILE A 217 -18.63 -10.58 12.12
CA ILE A 217 -19.94 -10.01 11.82
C ILE A 217 -20.63 -10.79 10.71
N THR A 218 -19.90 -11.14 9.64
CA THR A 218 -20.47 -11.95 8.54
C THR A 218 -20.85 -13.35 9.00
N ALA A 219 -20.02 -13.98 9.84
CA ALA A 219 -20.31 -15.28 10.44
C ALA A 219 -21.55 -15.22 11.36
N GLY A 220 -21.68 -14.17 12.18
CA GLY A 220 -22.85 -13.93 13.03
C GLY A 220 -24.17 -13.74 12.27
N LYS A 221 -24.09 -13.36 10.99
CA LYS A 221 -25.22 -13.31 10.05
C LYS A 221 -25.44 -14.64 9.28
N GLY A 222 -24.73 -15.71 9.61
CA GLY A 222 -24.85 -17.02 8.96
C GLY A 222 -23.96 -17.20 7.72
N HIS A 223 -23.03 -16.27 7.46
CA HIS A 223 -22.16 -16.27 6.29
C HIS A 223 -20.67 -16.28 6.69
N PRO A 224 -20.14 -17.39 7.27
CA PRO A 224 -18.75 -17.48 7.66
C PRO A 224 -17.81 -17.45 6.44
N VAL A 225 -16.60 -16.94 6.65
CA VAL A 225 -15.54 -17.04 5.65
C VAL A 225 -15.02 -18.46 5.59
N LEU A 226 -14.98 -19.05 4.41
CA LEU A 226 -14.45 -20.38 4.16
C LEU A 226 -12.94 -20.28 3.92
N LEU A 227 -12.15 -20.62 4.96
CA LEU A 227 -10.68 -20.58 4.93
C LEU A 227 -10.08 -21.84 4.32
N GLY A 228 -8.84 -21.77 3.81
CA GLY A 228 -8.12 -22.89 3.22
C GLY A 228 -8.63 -23.30 1.84
N LEU A 229 -9.47 -22.51 1.22
CA LEU A 229 -10.07 -22.77 -0.08
C LEU A 229 -9.48 -21.85 -1.16
N ALA A 230 -8.54 -22.38 -1.94
CA ALA A 230 -7.95 -21.67 -3.07
C ALA A 230 -8.85 -21.82 -4.31
N VAL A 231 -9.12 -20.72 -5.02
CA VAL A 231 -9.82 -20.78 -6.32
C VAL A 231 -8.97 -21.58 -7.30
N ALA A 232 -9.50 -22.69 -7.79
CA ALA A 232 -8.88 -23.58 -8.77
C ALA A 232 -9.35 -23.25 -10.20
N ARG A 233 -10.67 -23.09 -10.39
CA ARG A 233 -11.29 -22.75 -11.69
C ARG A 233 -12.43 -21.76 -11.50
N VAL A 234 -12.66 -20.96 -12.55
CA VAL A 234 -13.82 -20.07 -12.69
C VAL A 234 -14.56 -20.53 -13.94
N GLU A 235 -15.63 -21.30 -13.74
CA GLU A 235 -16.39 -21.90 -14.82
C GLU A 235 -17.37 -20.89 -15.38
N HIS A 236 -17.42 -20.79 -16.72
CA HIS A 236 -18.31 -19.87 -17.39
C HIS A 236 -18.88 -20.48 -18.67
N SER A 237 -20.08 -20.05 -19.02
CA SER A 237 -20.75 -20.43 -20.26
C SER A 237 -21.78 -19.37 -20.66
N ALA A 238 -22.11 -19.32 -21.94
CA ALA A 238 -23.14 -18.41 -22.47
C ALA A 238 -22.98 -16.94 -22.03
N GLY A 239 -21.74 -16.45 -21.90
CA GLY A 239 -21.48 -15.06 -21.55
C GLY A 239 -21.58 -14.71 -20.06
N ALA A 240 -21.54 -15.71 -19.17
CA ALA A 240 -21.59 -15.50 -17.72
C ALA A 240 -20.76 -16.53 -16.96
N VAL A 241 -20.20 -16.14 -15.82
CA VAL A 241 -19.65 -17.08 -14.83
C VAL A 241 -20.82 -17.83 -14.18
N THR A 242 -20.70 -19.16 -14.12
CA THR A 242 -21.73 -20.05 -13.56
C THR A 242 -21.35 -20.58 -12.18
N SER A 243 -20.05 -20.81 -11.95
CA SER A 243 -19.55 -21.31 -10.68
C SER A 243 -18.06 -21.01 -10.49
N VAL A 244 -17.64 -21.07 -9.24
CA VAL A 244 -16.23 -21.07 -8.83
C VAL A 244 -15.92 -22.39 -8.17
N VAL A 245 -14.90 -23.08 -8.67
CA VAL A 245 -14.38 -24.29 -8.03
C VAL A 245 -13.19 -23.92 -7.17
N THR A 246 -13.24 -24.30 -5.91
CA THR A 246 -12.12 -24.13 -4.97
C THR A 246 -11.48 -25.47 -4.66
N ALA A 247 -10.19 -25.46 -4.33
CA ALA A 247 -9.46 -26.62 -3.86
C ALA A 247 -8.95 -26.36 -2.43
N GLY A 248 -9.20 -27.31 -1.55
CA GLY A 248 -8.78 -27.32 -0.15
C GLY A 248 -8.30 -28.70 0.28
N SER A 249 -8.06 -28.89 1.59
CA SER A 249 -7.61 -30.17 2.16
C SER A 249 -8.62 -31.32 1.99
N SER A 250 -9.91 -30.98 1.89
CA SER A 250 -11.03 -31.93 1.68
C SER A 250 -11.31 -32.24 0.20
N GLY A 251 -10.57 -31.65 -0.72
CA GLY A 251 -10.77 -31.79 -2.16
C GLY A 251 -11.31 -30.52 -2.82
N GLU A 252 -11.99 -30.71 -3.96
CA GLU A 252 -12.61 -29.63 -4.71
C GLU A 252 -14.05 -29.37 -4.27
N GLU A 253 -14.42 -28.12 -4.14
CA GLU A 253 -15.79 -27.68 -3.86
C GLU A 253 -16.27 -26.72 -4.92
N ARG A 254 -17.54 -26.82 -5.34
CA ARG A 254 -18.16 -25.94 -6.34
C ARG A 254 -19.12 -24.96 -5.68
N HIS A 255 -18.92 -23.68 -5.91
CA HIS A 255 -19.75 -22.60 -5.40
C HIS A 255 -20.49 -21.93 -6.58
N GLN A 256 -21.81 -22.01 -6.56
CA GLN A 256 -22.68 -21.33 -7.54
C GLN A 256 -23.08 -19.94 -7.05
N GLY A 257 -23.41 -19.03 -7.98
CA GLY A 257 -23.88 -17.69 -7.67
C GLY A 257 -24.39 -16.96 -8.91
N THR A 258 -25.05 -15.84 -8.69
CA THR A 258 -25.48 -14.92 -9.76
C THR A 258 -24.37 -13.94 -10.12
N ASP A 259 -23.61 -13.50 -9.14
CA ASP A 259 -22.53 -12.52 -9.25
C ASP A 259 -21.27 -13.00 -8.53
N PHE A 260 -20.12 -12.71 -9.09
CA PHE A 260 -18.83 -13.14 -8.59
C PHE A 260 -17.90 -11.93 -8.42
N ILE A 261 -17.41 -11.69 -7.20
CA ILE A 261 -16.48 -10.63 -6.89
C ILE A 261 -15.09 -11.22 -6.71
N SER A 262 -14.11 -10.73 -7.48
CA SER A 262 -12.72 -11.17 -7.40
C SER A 262 -11.79 -10.08 -6.89
N SER A 263 -11.09 -10.36 -5.81
CA SER A 263 -9.95 -9.59 -5.32
C SER A 263 -8.61 -10.33 -5.46
N ILE A 264 -8.62 -11.53 -6.04
CA ILE A 264 -7.40 -12.29 -6.35
C ILE A 264 -6.62 -11.61 -7.48
N PRO A 265 -5.31 -11.81 -7.60
CA PRO A 265 -4.52 -11.18 -8.66
C PRO A 265 -5.14 -11.43 -10.04
N ILE A 266 -5.38 -10.37 -10.80
CA ILE A 266 -6.08 -10.46 -12.11
C ILE A 266 -5.41 -11.43 -13.09
N ARG A 267 -4.07 -11.53 -13.04
CA ARG A 267 -3.30 -12.53 -13.79
C ARG A 267 -3.71 -13.95 -13.42
N GLU A 268 -3.88 -14.22 -12.14
CA GLU A 268 -4.28 -15.53 -11.64
C GLU A 268 -5.74 -15.82 -11.95
N LEU A 269 -6.61 -14.82 -11.88
CA LEU A 269 -8.01 -14.94 -12.26
C LEU A 269 -8.15 -15.39 -13.71
N VAL A 270 -7.46 -14.71 -14.64
CA VAL A 270 -7.50 -15.02 -16.07
C VAL A 270 -6.95 -16.42 -16.35
N ALA A 271 -5.91 -16.86 -15.63
CA ALA A 271 -5.34 -18.19 -15.77
C ALA A 271 -6.30 -19.32 -15.30
N ARG A 272 -7.31 -18.99 -14.50
CA ARG A 272 -8.28 -19.94 -13.93
C ARG A 272 -9.64 -19.96 -14.63
N LEU A 273 -9.81 -19.16 -15.69
CA LEU A 273 -11.04 -19.20 -16.50
C LEU A 273 -11.17 -20.54 -17.22
N ASP A 274 -12.36 -21.13 -17.16
CA ASP A 274 -12.71 -22.40 -17.82
C ASP A 274 -14.07 -22.24 -18.54
N PRO A 275 -14.11 -22.24 -19.88
CA PRO A 275 -12.99 -22.39 -20.83
C PRO A 275 -11.98 -21.22 -20.75
N PRO A 276 -10.72 -21.46 -21.21
CA PRO A 276 -9.65 -20.46 -21.13
C PRO A 276 -9.97 -19.21 -21.93
N ALA A 277 -9.58 -18.04 -21.42
CA ALA A 277 -9.65 -16.79 -22.18
C ALA A 277 -8.84 -16.86 -23.48
N PRO A 278 -9.17 -16.05 -24.51
CA PRO A 278 -8.41 -15.95 -25.75
C PRO A 278 -6.92 -15.68 -25.49
N GLU A 279 -6.07 -16.14 -26.43
CA GLU A 279 -4.61 -16.07 -26.24
C GLU A 279 -4.09 -14.65 -25.99
N HIS A 280 -4.61 -13.65 -26.72
CA HIS A 280 -4.20 -12.25 -26.54
C HIS A 280 -4.51 -11.71 -25.16
N VAL A 281 -5.65 -12.13 -24.53
CA VAL A 281 -6.02 -11.77 -23.15
C VAL A 281 -5.10 -12.45 -22.13
N ARG A 282 -4.83 -13.74 -22.33
CA ARG A 282 -3.88 -14.50 -21.49
C ARG A 282 -2.48 -13.92 -21.56
N LYS A 283 -2.02 -13.53 -22.75
CA LYS A 283 -0.73 -12.89 -22.95
C LYS A 283 -0.67 -11.54 -22.23
N ALA A 284 -1.70 -10.69 -22.35
CA ALA A 284 -1.80 -9.43 -21.65
C ALA A 284 -1.77 -9.63 -20.11
N ALA A 285 -2.56 -10.58 -19.59
CA ALA A 285 -2.60 -10.90 -18.17
C ALA A 285 -1.23 -11.41 -17.65
N ASN A 286 -0.57 -12.29 -18.41
CA ASN A 286 0.74 -12.84 -18.04
C ASN A 286 1.86 -11.79 -18.03
N SER A 287 1.72 -10.71 -18.77
CA SER A 287 2.67 -9.59 -18.79
C SER A 287 2.53 -8.67 -17.57
N LEU A 288 1.48 -8.82 -16.76
CA LEU A 288 1.29 -8.02 -15.55
C LEU A 288 2.20 -8.51 -14.43
N GLY A 289 3.20 -7.71 -14.08
CA GLY A 289 4.20 -8.01 -13.06
C GLY A 289 3.75 -7.62 -11.65
N TYR A 290 4.33 -8.29 -10.66
CA TYR A 290 4.14 -7.98 -9.23
C TYR A 290 5.49 -7.94 -8.53
N ARG A 291 5.59 -7.10 -7.51
CA ARG A 291 6.69 -7.05 -6.57
C ARG A 291 6.29 -7.80 -5.31
N ASP A 292 7.15 -8.66 -4.84
CA ASP A 292 6.99 -9.43 -3.62
C ASP A 292 7.68 -8.73 -2.45
N PHE A 293 7.43 -9.22 -1.26
CA PHE A 293 7.78 -8.53 -0.04
C PHE A 293 8.10 -9.52 1.08
N ILE A 294 9.18 -9.27 1.79
CA ILE A 294 9.55 -10.01 2.99
C ILE A 294 9.53 -9.03 4.16
N SER A 295 8.82 -9.38 5.22
CA SER A 295 8.88 -8.72 6.51
C SER A 295 9.63 -9.61 7.50
N VAL A 296 10.73 -9.12 8.07
CA VAL A 296 11.42 -9.77 9.16
C VAL A 296 11.09 -9.00 10.43
N ALA A 297 10.27 -9.59 11.29
CA ALA A 297 9.97 -9.01 12.60
C ALA A 297 11.01 -9.48 13.61
N LEU A 298 11.62 -8.53 14.31
CA LEU A 298 12.64 -8.77 15.33
C LEU A 298 12.14 -8.25 16.68
N MET A 299 12.22 -9.12 17.71
CA MET A 299 11.89 -8.81 19.10
C MET A 299 13.16 -8.36 19.81
N ILE A 300 13.11 -7.15 20.39
CA ILE A 300 14.28 -6.45 20.93
C ILE A 300 14.09 -6.24 22.43
N ASP A 301 15.10 -6.62 23.21
CA ASP A 301 15.13 -6.44 24.65
C ASP A 301 15.49 -4.99 25.03
N ARG A 302 14.60 -4.08 24.62
CA ARG A 302 14.70 -2.64 24.87
C ARG A 302 13.34 -1.97 24.78
N ALA A 303 12.99 -1.17 25.78
CA ALA A 303 11.69 -0.51 25.85
C ALA A 303 11.45 0.52 24.72
N SER A 304 12.50 1.16 24.21
CA SER A 304 12.41 2.14 23.14
C SER A 304 13.65 2.11 22.26
N VAL A 305 13.48 2.06 20.96
CA VAL A 305 14.58 2.07 19.99
C VAL A 305 14.66 3.41 19.26
N PHE A 306 13.56 3.86 18.66
CA PHE A 306 13.42 5.20 18.07
C PHE A 306 11.95 5.65 18.16
N PRO A 307 11.68 6.97 18.10
CA PRO A 307 10.33 7.51 18.32
C PRO A 307 9.39 7.41 17.12
N ASP A 308 9.92 7.12 15.92
CA ASP A 308 9.14 7.07 14.69
C ASP A 308 8.22 5.85 14.65
N ASN A 309 7.07 5.99 13.96
CA ASN A 309 6.24 4.83 13.61
C ASN A 309 6.98 3.97 12.59
N TRP A 310 7.66 4.60 11.62
CA TRP A 310 8.55 3.94 10.66
C TRP A 310 9.65 4.88 10.17
N ILE A 311 10.73 4.30 9.68
CA ILE A 311 11.82 5.02 9.02
C ILE A 311 12.09 4.44 7.62
N TYR A 312 12.36 5.34 6.67
CA TYR A 312 12.76 4.97 5.30
C TYR A 312 14.27 4.85 5.22
N ILE A 313 14.80 3.73 4.74
CA ILE A 313 16.23 3.47 4.70
C ILE A 313 16.79 3.75 3.29
N HIS A 314 17.36 4.93 3.12
CA HIS A 314 18.00 5.36 1.88
C HIS A 314 19.48 5.00 1.82
N ASP A 315 20.03 4.39 2.86
CA ASP A 315 21.42 3.96 2.90
C ASP A 315 21.65 2.82 1.89
N PRO A 316 22.63 2.98 0.95
CA PRO A 316 22.89 1.97 -0.07
C PRO A 316 23.65 0.75 0.47
N THR A 317 24.20 0.79 1.67
CA THR A 317 25.03 -0.27 2.25
C THR A 317 24.21 -1.43 2.82
N VAL A 318 22.89 -1.26 2.97
CA VAL A 318 21.96 -2.27 3.48
C VAL A 318 20.83 -2.53 2.47
N ARG A 319 20.22 -3.70 2.54
CA ARG A 319 19.10 -4.10 1.67
C ARG A 319 17.75 -3.66 2.20
N VAL A 320 17.60 -3.54 3.52
CA VAL A 320 16.33 -3.10 4.11
C VAL A 320 15.89 -1.77 3.54
N GLY A 321 14.63 -1.70 3.14
CA GLY A 321 14.05 -0.48 2.55
C GLY A 321 13.32 0.38 3.57
N ARG A 322 12.66 -0.24 4.56
CA ARG A 322 11.90 0.47 5.59
C ARG A 322 11.93 -0.33 6.89
N ILE A 323 11.92 0.36 8.03
CA ILE A 323 11.83 -0.27 9.34
C ILE A 323 10.61 0.30 10.06
N GLN A 324 9.70 -0.57 10.46
CA GLN A 324 8.53 -0.25 11.28
C GLN A 324 8.86 -0.43 12.76
N ASN A 325 8.30 0.44 13.62
CA ASN A 325 8.29 0.22 15.06
C ASN A 325 6.84 0.01 15.50
N PHE A 326 6.39 -1.24 15.54
CA PHE A 326 4.99 -1.58 15.76
C PHE A 326 4.44 -1.09 17.09
N LYS A 327 5.27 -1.06 18.15
CA LYS A 327 4.89 -0.49 19.44
C LYS A 327 4.51 0.99 19.35
N ASN A 328 5.11 1.75 18.44
CA ASN A 328 4.77 3.17 18.23
C ASN A 328 3.48 3.35 17.41
N TRP A 329 3.03 2.33 16.67
CA TRP A 329 1.71 2.31 16.04
C TRP A 329 0.63 2.05 17.06
N SER A 330 0.79 1.04 17.90
CA SER A 330 -0.01 0.78 19.08
C SER A 330 0.84 0.13 20.19
N PRO A 331 0.74 0.59 21.44
CA PRO A 331 1.42 -0.07 22.56
C PRO A 331 1.04 -1.55 22.70
N ASP A 332 -0.21 -1.89 22.35
CA ASP A 332 -0.76 -3.24 22.51
C ASP A 332 -0.27 -4.23 21.43
N MET A 333 0.60 -3.78 20.51
CA MET A 333 1.30 -4.66 19.56
C MET A 333 2.44 -5.46 20.19
N VAL A 334 2.81 -5.17 21.43
CA VAL A 334 3.83 -5.91 22.20
C VAL A 334 3.25 -6.37 23.54
N PRO A 335 3.50 -7.63 23.96
CA PRO A 335 2.96 -8.13 25.22
C PRO A 335 3.69 -7.58 26.45
N ASP A 336 4.92 -7.12 26.26
CA ASP A 336 5.78 -6.57 27.32
C ASP A 336 6.28 -5.18 26.89
N HIS A 337 5.85 -4.13 27.60
CA HIS A 337 6.25 -2.75 27.31
C HIS A 337 7.73 -2.43 27.61
N ALA A 338 8.46 -3.30 28.31
CA ALA A 338 9.91 -3.20 28.45
C ALA A 338 10.66 -3.61 27.17
N LYS A 339 9.94 -4.17 26.19
CA LYS A 339 10.48 -4.67 24.91
C LYS A 339 9.88 -3.93 23.71
N THR A 340 10.47 -4.16 22.53
CA THR A 340 10.04 -3.54 21.26
C THR A 340 9.99 -4.61 20.17
N CYS A 341 9.09 -4.45 19.20
CA CYS A 341 9.05 -5.23 17.96
C CYS A 341 9.30 -4.30 16.77
N LEU A 342 10.37 -4.58 16.00
CA LEU A 342 10.68 -3.89 14.76
C LEU A 342 10.41 -4.81 13.56
N GLY A 343 9.77 -4.28 12.51
CA GLY A 343 9.60 -4.96 11.24
C GLY A 343 10.52 -4.39 10.17
N LEU A 344 11.42 -5.20 9.66
CA LEU A 344 12.33 -4.86 8.57
C LEU A 344 11.75 -5.32 7.24
N GLU A 345 11.61 -4.39 6.30
CA GLU A 345 10.95 -4.62 5.02
C GLU A 345 11.96 -4.77 3.90
N TYR A 346 11.90 -5.93 3.23
CA TYR A 346 12.72 -6.28 2.08
C TYR A 346 11.82 -6.47 0.86
N PHE A 347 12.11 -5.74 -0.21
CA PHE A 347 11.39 -5.83 -1.47
C PHE A 347 12.15 -6.77 -2.41
N CYS A 348 11.48 -7.78 -2.94
CA CYS A 348 12.09 -8.85 -3.72
C CYS A 348 11.17 -9.30 -4.85
N PHE A 349 11.63 -10.22 -5.67
CA PHE A 349 10.81 -10.98 -6.60
C PHE A 349 10.77 -12.45 -6.16
N GLU A 350 9.67 -13.12 -6.39
CA GLU A 350 9.56 -14.56 -6.23
C GLU A 350 10.66 -15.24 -7.07
N GLY A 351 11.45 -16.10 -6.44
CA GLY A 351 12.56 -16.80 -7.10
C GLY A 351 13.90 -16.07 -7.06
N ASP A 352 14.00 -14.83 -6.55
CA ASP A 352 15.30 -14.23 -6.31
C ASP A 352 16.01 -14.84 -5.07
N GLY A 353 17.34 -14.57 -4.95
CA GLY A 353 18.12 -15.15 -3.85
C GLY A 353 17.68 -14.69 -2.46
N LEU A 354 17.00 -13.53 -2.33
CA LEU A 354 16.47 -13.05 -1.06
C LEU A 354 15.18 -13.79 -0.72
N TRP A 355 14.29 -13.99 -1.71
CA TRP A 355 13.06 -14.74 -1.53
C TRP A 355 13.28 -16.19 -1.14
N ALA A 356 14.28 -16.82 -1.76
CA ALA A 356 14.63 -18.23 -1.56
C ALA A 356 15.49 -18.48 -0.30
N ALA A 357 16.02 -17.42 0.35
CA ALA A 357 16.90 -17.56 1.51
C ALA A 357 16.16 -18.21 2.70
N PRO A 358 16.83 -19.06 3.49
CA PRO A 358 16.28 -19.60 4.74
C PRO A 358 15.88 -18.49 5.73
N ASP A 359 14.89 -18.73 6.56
CA ASP A 359 14.41 -17.76 7.55
C ASP A 359 15.52 -17.35 8.52
N ALA A 360 16.35 -18.28 8.96
CA ALA A 360 17.48 -17.99 9.83
C ALA A 360 18.46 -16.99 9.21
N ASP A 361 18.77 -17.13 7.91
CA ASP A 361 19.68 -16.25 7.20
C ASP A 361 19.09 -14.84 7.03
N LEU A 362 17.77 -14.75 6.84
CA LEU A 362 17.06 -13.47 6.75
C LEU A 362 17.01 -12.76 8.11
N ILE A 363 16.83 -13.50 9.20
CA ILE A 363 16.87 -12.96 10.57
C ILE A 363 18.28 -12.46 10.87
N ASP A 364 19.32 -13.24 10.54
CA ASP A 364 20.70 -12.84 10.73
C ASP A 364 21.10 -11.62 9.87
N LEU A 365 20.64 -11.56 8.63
CA LEU A 365 20.79 -10.38 7.76
C LEU A 365 20.15 -9.15 8.44
N ALA A 366 18.93 -9.28 8.92
CA ALA A 366 18.20 -8.19 9.57
C ALA A 366 18.90 -7.70 10.84
N LYS A 367 19.41 -8.61 11.70
CA LYS A 367 20.22 -8.26 12.87
C LYS A 367 21.50 -7.50 12.51
N LYS A 368 22.23 -7.99 11.48
CA LYS A 368 23.45 -7.34 10.98
C LYS A 368 23.18 -5.94 10.46
N GLU A 369 22.10 -5.77 9.68
CA GLU A 369 21.74 -4.47 9.11
C GLU A 369 21.29 -3.47 10.17
N LEU A 370 20.54 -3.88 11.21
CA LEU A 370 20.20 -3.01 12.35
C LEU A 370 21.47 -2.53 13.09
N ALA A 371 22.43 -3.42 13.32
CA ALA A 371 23.70 -3.08 13.96
C ALA A 371 24.55 -2.14 13.09
N GLN A 372 24.62 -2.41 11.77
CA GLN A 372 25.31 -1.57 10.79
C GLN A 372 24.72 -0.16 10.70
N LEU A 373 23.40 -0.04 10.81
CA LEU A 373 22.71 1.25 10.85
C LEU A 373 22.85 1.95 12.22
N GLY A 374 23.40 1.30 13.22
CA GLY A 374 23.51 1.84 14.57
C GLY A 374 22.17 2.00 15.31
N ILE A 375 21.15 1.23 14.90
CA ILE A 375 19.80 1.29 15.47
C ILE A 375 19.73 0.46 16.77
N CYS A 376 20.20 -0.78 16.73
CA CYS A 376 20.38 -1.62 17.92
C CYS A 376 21.51 -2.62 17.70
N GLN A 377 22.03 -3.21 18.78
CA GLN A 377 23.04 -4.27 18.70
C GLN A 377 22.36 -5.62 18.39
N ALA A 378 23.05 -6.49 17.65
CA ALA A 378 22.53 -7.82 17.33
C ALA A 378 22.22 -8.65 18.59
N SER A 379 22.96 -8.44 19.69
CA SER A 379 22.77 -9.11 20.99
C SER A 379 21.52 -8.67 21.73
N GLU A 380 20.93 -7.53 21.39
CA GLU A 380 19.65 -7.06 21.95
C GLU A 380 18.45 -7.78 21.33
N VAL A 381 18.64 -8.48 20.20
CA VAL A 381 17.57 -9.20 19.50
C VAL A 381 17.49 -10.63 20.04
N PHE A 382 16.42 -10.95 20.75
CA PHE A 382 16.24 -12.26 21.39
C PHE A 382 15.35 -13.23 20.59
N ASP A 383 14.53 -12.73 19.65
CA ASP A 383 13.67 -13.56 18.80
C ASP A 383 13.44 -12.88 17.45
N GLY A 384 12.98 -13.66 16.46
CA GLY A 384 12.70 -13.13 15.13
C GLY A 384 11.87 -14.09 14.29
N VAL A 385 11.04 -13.55 13.40
CA VAL A 385 10.18 -14.32 12.51
C VAL A 385 10.12 -13.68 11.13
N VAL A 386 10.02 -14.51 10.09
CA VAL A 386 9.97 -14.09 8.69
C VAL A 386 8.58 -14.34 8.11
N VAL A 387 8.05 -13.33 7.45
CA VAL A 387 6.82 -13.44 6.67
C VAL A 387 7.09 -13.07 5.22
N ARG A 388 6.82 -14.00 4.31
CA ARG A 388 6.87 -13.77 2.86
C ARG A 388 5.49 -13.45 2.33
N GLN A 389 5.37 -12.35 1.61
CA GLN A 389 4.13 -11.92 0.99
C GLN A 389 4.31 -11.80 -0.53
N GLN A 390 3.70 -12.72 -1.26
CA GLN A 390 3.63 -12.65 -2.72
C GLN A 390 2.71 -11.52 -3.18
N LYS A 391 3.04 -10.94 -4.34
CA LYS A 391 2.19 -9.99 -5.08
C LYS A 391 1.72 -8.80 -4.21
N ALA A 392 2.64 -8.26 -3.41
CA ALA A 392 2.35 -7.14 -2.52
C ALA A 392 2.06 -5.84 -3.29
N TYR A 393 2.76 -5.63 -4.41
CA TYR A 393 2.61 -4.42 -5.23
C TYR A 393 2.48 -4.76 -6.72
N PRO A 394 1.48 -4.23 -7.43
CA PRO A 394 1.44 -4.29 -8.89
C PRO A 394 2.58 -3.43 -9.46
N VAL A 395 3.32 -3.96 -10.43
CA VAL A 395 4.38 -3.24 -11.13
C VAL A 395 3.78 -2.45 -12.28
N TYR A 396 4.18 -1.18 -12.41
CA TYR A 396 3.73 -0.25 -13.44
C TYR A 396 4.86 -0.03 -14.46
N ASP A 397 5.00 -0.97 -15.38
CA ASP A 397 5.84 -0.83 -16.56
C ASP A 397 5.15 -0.02 -17.67
N ASP A 398 5.83 0.22 -18.78
CA ASP A 398 5.30 1.03 -19.89
C ASP A 398 4.07 0.41 -20.56
N ALA A 399 3.85 -0.90 -20.43
CA ALA A 399 2.78 -1.64 -21.08
C ALA A 399 1.58 -1.93 -20.16
N TYR A 400 1.70 -1.68 -18.84
CA TYR A 400 0.70 -2.14 -17.87
C TYR A 400 -0.71 -1.61 -18.14
N GLN A 401 -0.86 -0.35 -18.54
CA GLN A 401 -2.17 0.26 -18.81
C GLN A 401 -2.89 -0.43 -19.96
N VAL A 402 -2.14 -0.72 -21.03
CA VAL A 402 -2.69 -1.42 -22.21
C VAL A 402 -3.09 -2.84 -21.82
N ASN A 403 -2.22 -3.55 -21.11
CA ASN A 403 -2.46 -4.93 -20.69
C ASN A 403 -3.65 -5.04 -19.72
N VAL A 404 -3.76 -4.14 -18.74
CA VAL A 404 -4.93 -4.07 -17.85
C VAL A 404 -6.19 -3.74 -18.64
N GLY A 405 -6.13 -2.82 -19.61
CA GLY A 405 -7.24 -2.47 -20.48
C GLY A 405 -7.77 -3.68 -21.25
N VAL A 406 -6.89 -4.43 -21.91
CA VAL A 406 -7.26 -5.66 -22.66
C VAL A 406 -8.00 -6.66 -21.78
N VAL A 407 -7.50 -6.92 -20.57
CA VAL A 407 -8.12 -7.88 -19.65
C VAL A 407 -9.44 -7.36 -19.11
N ARG A 408 -9.50 -6.10 -18.67
CA ARG A 408 -10.70 -5.45 -18.15
C ARG A 408 -11.83 -5.48 -19.17
N ASP A 409 -11.54 -5.04 -20.39
CA ASP A 409 -12.54 -4.89 -21.45
C ASP A 409 -13.06 -6.26 -21.91
N TYR A 410 -12.19 -7.28 -21.93
CA TYR A 410 -12.61 -8.66 -22.17
C TYR A 410 -13.57 -9.16 -21.08
N LEU A 411 -13.18 -9.05 -19.80
CA LEU A 411 -14.01 -9.53 -18.70
C LEU A 411 -15.33 -8.78 -18.61
N ALA A 412 -15.34 -7.47 -18.82
CA ALA A 412 -16.56 -6.65 -18.77
C ALA A 412 -17.56 -7.01 -19.89
N ARG A 413 -17.06 -7.39 -21.07
CA ARG A 413 -17.91 -7.75 -22.21
C ARG A 413 -18.38 -9.20 -22.16
N GLU A 414 -17.47 -10.13 -21.86
CA GLU A 414 -17.75 -11.57 -21.97
C GLU A 414 -18.28 -12.18 -20.66
N LEU A 415 -17.97 -11.56 -19.51
CA LEU A 415 -18.34 -12.08 -18.19
C LEU A 415 -18.87 -10.94 -17.29
N PRO A 416 -19.98 -10.29 -17.64
CA PRO A 416 -20.49 -9.08 -16.97
C PRO A 416 -20.87 -9.29 -15.49
N ASN A 417 -21.09 -10.53 -15.05
CA ASN A 417 -21.33 -10.89 -13.67
C ASN A 417 -20.05 -11.23 -12.88
N LEU A 418 -18.86 -11.04 -13.48
CA LEU A 418 -17.56 -11.14 -12.80
C LEU A 418 -16.99 -9.76 -12.53
N HIS A 419 -17.00 -9.36 -11.28
CA HIS A 419 -16.61 -8.03 -10.83
C HIS A 419 -15.22 -8.03 -10.22
N LEU A 420 -14.39 -7.07 -10.63
CA LEU A 420 -13.03 -6.89 -10.09
C LEU A 420 -13.03 -5.84 -8.98
N ALA A 421 -12.35 -6.10 -7.87
CA ALA A 421 -12.20 -5.16 -6.77
C ALA A 421 -10.83 -5.26 -6.09
N GLY A 422 -10.42 -4.20 -5.41
CA GLY A 422 -9.20 -4.17 -4.60
C GLY A 422 -7.92 -3.93 -5.38
N ARG A 423 -6.78 -4.12 -4.71
CA ARG A 423 -5.44 -3.86 -5.29
C ARG A 423 -5.10 -4.84 -6.40
N ASN A 424 -5.07 -6.11 -6.08
CA ASN A 424 -4.59 -7.15 -6.99
C ASN A 424 -5.66 -7.57 -8.01
N GLY A 425 -6.94 -7.55 -7.63
CA GLY A 425 -8.04 -7.83 -8.55
C GLY A 425 -8.15 -6.84 -9.69
N MET A 426 -7.73 -5.59 -9.46
CA MET A 426 -7.73 -4.54 -10.48
C MET A 426 -6.33 -4.21 -11.02
N HIS A 427 -5.28 -4.87 -10.55
CA HIS A 427 -3.88 -4.50 -10.82
C HIS A 427 -3.64 -3.00 -10.62
N LYS A 428 -4.17 -2.43 -9.54
CA LYS A 428 -4.13 -1.01 -9.23
C LYS A 428 -3.56 -0.79 -7.84
N TYR A 429 -2.66 0.20 -7.67
CA TYR A 429 -2.04 0.49 -6.38
C TYR A 429 -3.04 1.13 -5.41
N ASN A 430 -4.02 0.35 -5.01
CA ASN A 430 -5.04 0.73 -4.05
C ASN A 430 -4.55 0.51 -2.62
N ASN A 431 -4.66 1.51 -1.76
CA ASN A 431 -4.54 1.34 -0.31
C ASN A 431 -5.81 0.67 0.23
N GLN A 432 -5.90 0.44 1.55
CA GLN A 432 -7.06 -0.23 2.16
C GLN A 432 -8.36 0.50 1.85
N ASP A 433 -8.41 1.82 2.05
CA ASP A 433 -9.57 2.66 1.78
C ASP A 433 -10.02 2.61 0.31
N HIS A 434 -9.10 2.69 -0.62
CA HIS A 434 -9.40 2.53 -2.04
C HIS A 434 -9.94 1.13 -2.34
N SER A 435 -9.36 0.08 -1.74
CA SER A 435 -9.82 -1.29 -1.90
C SER A 435 -11.22 -1.48 -1.34
N MET A 436 -11.52 -0.88 -0.18
CA MET A 436 -12.86 -0.83 0.40
C MET A 436 -13.83 -0.09 -0.52
N MET A 437 -13.45 1.09 -1.01
CA MET A 437 -14.33 1.88 -1.88
C MET A 437 -14.67 1.16 -3.18
N THR A 438 -13.70 0.50 -3.83
CA THR A 438 -13.98 -0.32 -5.02
C THR A 438 -14.98 -1.43 -4.73
N ALA A 439 -14.87 -2.04 -3.56
CA ALA A 439 -15.75 -3.12 -3.12
C ALA A 439 -17.16 -2.63 -2.78
N LEU A 440 -17.30 -1.48 -2.11
CA LEU A 440 -18.59 -0.83 -1.84
C LEU A 440 -19.33 -0.53 -3.13
N LEU A 441 -18.66 0.05 -4.13
CA LEU A 441 -19.27 0.36 -5.41
C LEU A 441 -19.76 -0.89 -6.15
N VAL A 442 -18.95 -1.97 -6.14
CA VAL A 442 -19.35 -3.26 -6.72
C VAL A 442 -20.54 -3.87 -5.97
N ALA A 443 -20.48 -3.92 -4.64
CA ALA A 443 -21.55 -4.50 -3.83
C ALA A 443 -22.89 -3.76 -4.03
N ARG A 444 -22.86 -2.44 -4.06
CA ARG A 444 -24.06 -1.62 -4.31
C ARG A 444 -24.60 -1.79 -5.73
N ARG A 445 -23.73 -1.90 -6.72
CA ARG A 445 -24.17 -2.21 -8.07
C ARG A 445 -24.94 -3.53 -8.12
N ILE A 446 -24.46 -4.56 -7.42
CA ILE A 446 -25.14 -5.86 -7.34
C ILE A 446 -26.47 -5.73 -6.59
N ALA A 447 -26.46 -5.08 -5.42
CA ALA A 447 -27.63 -5.02 -4.54
C ALA A 447 -28.73 -4.10 -5.09
N THR A 448 -28.39 -3.02 -5.79
CA THR A 448 -29.36 -1.96 -6.17
C THR A 448 -29.53 -1.76 -7.66
N GLY A 449 -28.67 -2.37 -8.49
CA GLY A 449 -28.66 -2.15 -9.95
C GLY A 449 -28.08 -0.80 -10.40
N LEU A 450 -27.57 0.04 -9.48
CA LEU A 450 -26.97 1.33 -9.83
C LEU A 450 -25.69 1.14 -10.64
N VAL A 451 -25.53 1.96 -11.69
CA VAL A 451 -24.32 1.95 -12.52
C VAL A 451 -23.21 2.74 -11.80
N LEU A 452 -22.36 2.02 -11.10
CA LEU A 452 -21.21 2.57 -10.36
C LEU A 452 -19.91 2.01 -10.96
N ASP A 453 -18.90 2.88 -11.15
CA ASP A 453 -17.64 2.49 -11.78
C ASP A 453 -16.49 2.44 -10.74
N PRO A 454 -16.07 1.24 -10.31
CA PRO A 454 -14.97 1.07 -9.35
C PRO A 454 -13.61 1.48 -9.93
N TRP A 455 -13.46 1.59 -11.26
CA TRP A 455 -12.22 1.99 -11.89
C TRP A 455 -11.90 3.49 -11.72
N LYS A 456 -12.91 4.31 -11.40
CA LYS A 456 -12.73 5.73 -11.07
C LYS A 456 -12.15 5.97 -9.67
N VAL A 457 -12.17 4.98 -8.78
CA VAL A 457 -11.53 5.07 -7.47
C VAL A 457 -10.01 5.20 -7.63
N ASN A 458 -9.37 6.14 -6.90
CA ASN A 458 -7.93 6.39 -6.97
C ASN A 458 -7.44 6.67 -8.40
N ALA A 459 -8.24 7.41 -9.18
CA ALA A 459 -7.88 7.86 -10.52
C ALA A 459 -7.24 9.25 -10.52
N ASP A 460 -7.34 9.99 -9.41
CA ASP A 460 -6.86 11.36 -9.30
C ASP A 460 -5.34 11.44 -9.23
N ALA A 461 -4.80 12.50 -9.86
CA ALA A 461 -3.36 12.80 -9.84
C ALA A 461 -2.88 13.43 -8.51
N VAL A 462 -3.74 13.51 -7.49
CA VAL A 462 -3.42 14.09 -6.18
C VAL A 462 -2.81 13.02 -5.29
N TYR A 463 -1.67 13.34 -4.66
CA TYR A 463 -1.04 12.44 -3.71
C TYR A 463 -2.00 12.14 -2.55
N HIS A 464 -2.20 10.87 -2.26
CA HIS A 464 -3.20 10.39 -1.29
C HIS A 464 -3.07 11.02 0.11
N GLU A 465 -1.85 11.35 0.51
CA GLU A 465 -1.55 11.93 1.83
C GLU A 465 -1.65 13.46 1.86
N ASP A 466 -1.86 14.12 0.72
CA ASP A 466 -1.98 15.57 0.66
C ASP A 466 -3.37 16.00 1.13
N VAL A 467 -3.39 16.93 2.07
CA VAL A 467 -4.60 17.54 2.62
C VAL A 467 -4.60 19.02 2.27
N LYS A 468 -5.69 19.51 1.69
CA LYS A 468 -5.86 20.94 1.44
C LYS A 468 -6.13 21.65 2.77
N VAL A 469 -5.23 22.58 3.17
CA VAL A 469 -5.45 23.39 4.39
C VAL A 469 -6.53 24.42 4.11
N GLY A 470 -7.66 24.32 4.82
CA GLY A 470 -8.77 25.27 4.75
C GLY A 470 -10.13 24.69 4.39
N GLU A 471 -10.20 23.45 3.92
CA GLU A 471 -11.46 22.75 3.73
C GLU A 471 -11.83 22.00 5.01
N ARG A 472 -12.48 22.70 5.93
CA ARG A 472 -13.15 22.08 7.08
C ARG A 472 -14.64 22.32 6.93
N ASP A 473 -15.44 21.31 7.21
CA ASP A 473 -16.87 21.47 7.36
C ASP A 473 -17.20 22.34 8.57
N LEU A 474 -18.48 22.70 8.72
CA LEU A 474 -18.97 23.51 9.83
C LEU A 474 -18.80 22.82 11.20
N THR A 475 -18.41 21.53 11.22
CA THR A 475 -18.14 20.75 12.43
C THR A 475 -16.64 20.65 12.74
N GLY A 476 -15.77 21.27 11.92
CA GLY A 476 -14.31 21.21 12.04
C GLY A 476 -13.67 19.99 11.41
N ARG A 477 -14.44 19.15 10.70
CA ARG A 477 -13.94 18.00 9.92
C ARG A 477 -13.47 18.46 8.54
N GLN A 478 -12.49 17.76 7.99
CA GLN A 478 -12.06 17.97 6.60
C GLN A 478 -13.15 17.49 5.65
N VAL A 479 -13.56 18.35 4.72
CA VAL A 479 -14.55 18.01 3.69
C VAL A 479 -13.86 17.23 2.58
N PRO A 480 -14.26 15.98 2.28
CA PRO A 480 -13.78 15.25 1.13
C PRO A 480 -14.25 15.91 -0.16
N GLU A 481 -13.46 15.78 -1.21
CA GLU A 481 -13.88 16.18 -2.54
C GLU A 481 -15.08 15.33 -2.96
N ARG A 482 -16.23 15.94 -3.16
CA ARG A 482 -17.44 15.25 -3.63
C ARG A 482 -17.12 14.60 -4.97
N ILE A 483 -17.27 13.30 -5.05
CA ILE A 483 -17.41 12.62 -6.35
C ILE A 483 -18.67 13.19 -6.98
N PRO A 484 -18.61 13.81 -8.16
CA PRO A 484 -19.83 14.32 -8.80
C PRO A 484 -20.84 13.19 -8.95
N ALA A 485 -22.06 13.41 -8.48
CA ALA A 485 -23.16 12.44 -8.57
C ALA A 485 -23.68 12.27 -10.00
N ASN A 486 -23.03 12.88 -10.99
CA ASN A 486 -23.45 12.84 -12.39
C ASN A 486 -22.20 12.72 -13.29
N VAL A 487 -21.94 11.56 -13.82
CA VAL A 487 -21.78 11.22 -15.25
C VAL A 487 -21.83 9.70 -15.39
#